data_c4b2bc1491267264e72b291a925812ba
#
_entry.id   c4b2bc1491267264e72b291a925812ba
#
_cell.length_a   1.000
_cell.length_b   1.000
_cell.length_c   1.000
_cell.angle_alpha   90.00
_cell.angle_beta   90.00
_cell.angle_gamma   90.00
#
_symmetry.space_group_name_H-M   'P 1'
#
loop_
_entity.id
_entity.type
_entity.pdbx_description
1 polymer ?
#
loop_
_entity_poly.entity_id
_entity_poly.type
_entity_poly.pdbx_seq_one_letter_code
_entity_poly.pdbx_strand_id
1 'polypeptide(L)'
;MKKTAMALILVIVMLCSTAFAAASDPDVAIVSPKETVSGNNLLVSVKLTAPKTIKVYVYEEKEKVGDTLVSIDPSKISEGNLSSKSLVSVSVIMPETFEGTGNLQFYNKQIDDVTPGLYRIKVEVLDKDNTVTATTTTRTVVMPKDSQADAGNKIFQSQQSGVLQWVQNLIKSIFRN
;
A
#
# COMPACT_ATOMS: atom_id res chain seq x y z
N MET A 1 -39.77 -31.08 21.57
CA MET A 1 -38.91 -31.45 20.43
C MET A 1 -39.04 -30.48 19.23
N LYS A 2 -40.22 -30.07 18.75
CA LYS A 2 -40.36 -29.15 17.62
C LYS A 2 -39.76 -27.76 17.89
N LYS A 3 -39.88 -27.22 19.08
CA LYS A 3 -39.34 -25.89 19.47
C LYS A 3 -37.82 -25.87 19.56
N THR A 4 -37.17 -26.96 19.99
CA THR A 4 -35.71 -27.11 20.07
C THR A 4 -35.06 -27.28 18.66
N ALA A 5 -35.74 -28.00 17.77
CA ALA A 5 -35.30 -28.14 16.37
C ALA A 5 -35.34 -26.81 15.61
N MET A 6 -36.35 -25.98 15.83
CA MET A 6 -36.47 -24.66 15.21
C MET A 6 -35.42 -23.67 15.71
N ALA A 7 -35.08 -23.73 17.00
CA ALA A 7 -33.98 -22.91 17.56
C ALA A 7 -32.61 -23.33 16.99
N LEU A 8 -32.35 -24.62 16.80
CA LEU A 8 -31.12 -25.13 16.22
C LEU A 8 -30.93 -24.69 14.75
N ILE A 9 -32.03 -24.70 13.97
CA ILE A 9 -31.98 -24.22 12.58
C ILE A 9 -31.68 -22.74 12.51
N LEU A 10 -32.27 -21.93 13.41
CA LEU A 10 -32.02 -20.47 13.45
C LEU A 10 -30.54 -20.16 13.80
N VAL A 11 -29.93 -20.93 14.70
CA VAL A 11 -28.50 -20.80 15.06
C VAL A 11 -27.59 -21.17 13.89
N ILE A 12 -27.93 -22.23 13.13
CA ILE A 12 -27.14 -22.64 11.95
C ILE A 12 -27.23 -21.58 10.83
N VAL A 13 -28.40 -20.96 10.63
CA VAL A 13 -28.56 -19.88 9.63
C VAL A 13 -27.76 -18.63 10.02
N MET A 14 -27.65 -18.32 11.31
CA MET A 14 -26.82 -17.21 11.79
C MET A 14 -25.30 -17.48 11.68
N LEU A 15 -24.88 -18.74 11.74
CA LEU A 15 -23.46 -19.13 11.59
C LEU A 15 -22.99 -19.15 10.13
N CYS A 16 -23.90 -19.10 9.16
CA CYS A 16 -23.60 -19.04 7.72
C CYS A 16 -23.39 -17.60 7.19
N SER A 17 -23.15 -16.60 8.03
CA SER A 17 -22.60 -15.33 7.58
C SER A 17 -21.16 -15.55 7.13
N THR A 18 -21.01 -16.05 5.88
CA THR A 18 -19.72 -16.10 5.21
C THR A 18 -19.21 -14.67 5.14
N ALA A 19 -18.16 -14.38 5.93
CA ALA A 19 -17.35 -13.20 5.69
C ALA A 19 -16.78 -13.35 4.28
N PHE A 20 -17.37 -12.69 3.29
CA PHE A 20 -16.74 -12.53 1.98
C PHE A 20 -15.49 -11.70 2.21
N ALA A 21 -14.37 -12.38 2.44
CA ALA A 21 -13.08 -11.76 2.23
C ALA A 21 -13.08 -11.37 0.75
N ALA A 22 -13.12 -10.07 0.47
CA ALA A 22 -13.10 -9.58 -0.90
C ALA A 22 -11.80 -10.09 -1.54
N ALA A 23 -11.94 -11.02 -2.50
CA ALA A 23 -10.81 -11.57 -3.23
C ALA A 23 -10.08 -10.45 -3.99
N SER A 24 -8.78 -10.57 -4.15
CA SER A 24 -8.05 -9.68 -5.05
C SER A 24 -8.35 -10.04 -6.51
N ASP A 25 -8.52 -9.03 -7.36
CA ASP A 25 -8.69 -9.23 -8.80
C ASP A 25 -7.29 -9.38 -9.45
N PRO A 26 -7.02 -10.48 -10.21
CA PRO A 26 -5.70 -10.70 -10.81
C PRO A 26 -5.36 -9.67 -11.90
N ASP A 27 -6.36 -9.00 -12.48
CA ASP A 27 -6.18 -7.97 -13.49
C ASP A 27 -5.89 -6.58 -12.92
N VAL A 28 -5.94 -6.42 -11.59
CA VAL A 28 -5.75 -5.13 -10.92
C VAL A 28 -4.63 -5.23 -9.89
N ALA A 29 -3.56 -4.47 -10.10
CA ALA A 29 -2.40 -4.48 -9.21
C ALA A 29 -1.96 -3.05 -8.85
N ILE A 30 -1.76 -2.79 -7.56
CA ILE A 30 -1.13 -1.55 -7.10
C ILE A 30 0.38 -1.69 -7.33
N VAL A 31 0.94 -0.86 -8.22
CA VAL A 31 2.37 -0.90 -8.59
C VAL A 31 3.18 0.20 -7.89
N SER A 32 2.49 1.24 -7.42
CA SER A 32 3.05 2.31 -6.58
C SER A 32 1.97 2.74 -5.59
N PRO A 33 2.36 3.12 -4.36
CA PRO A 33 3.71 3.22 -3.82
C PRO A 33 4.33 1.86 -3.48
N LYS A 34 5.65 1.86 -3.30
CA LYS A 34 6.38 0.77 -2.65
C LYS A 34 6.15 0.80 -1.13
N GLU A 35 6.67 -0.20 -0.41
CA GLU A 35 6.54 -0.29 1.05
C GLU A 35 7.06 0.97 1.78
N THR A 36 8.09 1.62 1.23
CA THR A 36 8.65 2.86 1.76
C THR A 36 8.88 3.86 0.64
N VAL A 37 8.48 5.10 0.89
CA VAL A 37 8.68 6.27 0.03
C VAL A 37 9.33 7.37 0.85
N SER A 38 10.30 8.10 0.28
CA SER A 38 10.95 9.23 0.94
C SER A 38 10.59 10.53 0.22
N GLY A 39 10.29 11.55 1.00
CA GLY A 39 9.89 12.86 0.50
C GLY A 39 8.47 13.21 0.91
N ASN A 40 7.93 14.24 0.28
CA ASN A 40 6.60 14.78 0.55
C ASN A 40 5.58 14.52 -0.57
N ASN A 41 5.93 13.67 -1.55
CA ASN A 41 5.06 13.33 -2.66
C ASN A 41 4.79 11.83 -2.67
N LEU A 42 3.52 11.45 -2.82
CA LEU A 42 3.07 10.08 -2.88
C LEU A 42 2.47 9.80 -4.26
N LEU A 43 3.16 9.00 -5.07
CA LEU A 43 2.61 8.52 -6.34
C LEU A 43 1.81 7.24 -6.10
N VAL A 44 0.52 7.27 -6.44
CA VAL A 44 -0.32 6.08 -6.49
C VAL A 44 -0.47 5.67 -7.94
N SER A 45 -0.07 4.44 -8.26
CA SER A 45 -0.20 3.87 -9.59
C SER A 45 -0.83 2.48 -9.51
N VAL A 46 -1.90 2.29 -10.28
CA VAL A 46 -2.62 1.01 -10.36
C VAL A 46 -2.59 0.55 -11.81
N LYS A 47 -2.09 -0.68 -12.01
CA LYS A 47 -2.06 -1.35 -13.32
C LYS A 47 -3.34 -2.15 -13.50
N LEU A 48 -3.97 -2.02 -14.67
CA LEU A 48 -5.09 -2.83 -15.14
C LEU A 48 -4.64 -3.61 -16.37
N THR A 49 -4.86 -4.93 -16.38
CA THR A 49 -4.54 -5.81 -17.53
C THR A 49 -5.77 -6.24 -18.33
N ALA A 50 -6.96 -5.82 -17.89
CA ALA A 50 -8.23 -5.99 -18.57
C ALA A 50 -9.11 -4.75 -18.35
N PRO A 51 -10.17 -4.53 -19.18
CA PRO A 51 -11.15 -3.48 -18.96
C PRO A 51 -11.85 -3.67 -17.60
N LYS A 52 -11.62 -2.73 -16.68
CA LYS A 52 -12.17 -2.74 -15.30
C LYS A 52 -12.46 -1.33 -14.84
N THR A 53 -13.53 -1.18 -14.08
CA THR A 53 -13.79 0.06 -13.33
C THR A 53 -13.22 -0.12 -11.92
N ILE A 54 -12.37 0.80 -11.50
CA ILE A 54 -11.80 0.79 -10.16
C ILE A 54 -12.13 2.08 -9.40
N LYS A 55 -12.20 1.97 -8.07
CA LYS A 55 -12.30 3.13 -7.18
C LYS A 55 -11.13 3.12 -6.22
N VAL A 56 -10.39 4.23 -6.22
CA VAL A 56 -9.12 4.36 -5.49
C VAL A 56 -9.32 5.26 -4.30
N TYR A 57 -8.85 4.79 -3.15
CA TYR A 57 -8.88 5.49 -1.87
C TYR A 57 -7.47 5.59 -1.32
N VAL A 58 -7.14 6.74 -0.75
CA VAL A 58 -5.88 6.96 -0.05
C VAL A 58 -6.17 7.49 1.34
N TYR A 59 -5.66 6.79 2.33
CA TYR A 59 -5.82 7.12 3.75
C TYR A 59 -4.47 7.31 4.42
N GLU A 60 -4.40 8.26 5.34
CA GLU A 60 -3.39 8.31 6.38
C GLU A 60 -3.89 7.49 7.57
N GLU A 61 -3.09 6.52 8.04
CA GLU A 61 -3.39 5.76 9.24
C GLU A 61 -2.85 6.50 10.45
N LYS A 62 -3.75 6.96 11.31
CA LYS A 62 -3.42 7.70 12.55
C LYS A 62 -3.67 6.83 13.76
N GLU A 63 -2.87 7.00 14.79
CA GLU A 63 -3.08 6.38 16.09
C GLU A 63 -4.08 7.20 16.90
N LYS A 64 -5.11 6.54 17.45
CA LYS A 64 -6.02 7.18 18.39
C LYS A 64 -5.43 7.14 19.79
N VAL A 65 -5.08 8.32 20.33
CA VAL A 65 -4.56 8.48 21.69
C VAL A 65 -5.56 9.33 22.47
N GLY A 66 -6.37 8.69 23.31
CA GLY A 66 -7.53 9.35 23.95
C GLY A 66 -8.54 9.81 22.89
N ASP A 67 -8.82 11.13 22.86
CA ASP A 67 -9.73 11.74 21.88
C ASP A 67 -8.99 12.39 20.69
N THR A 68 -7.68 12.27 20.62
CA THR A 68 -6.85 12.87 19.55
C THR A 68 -6.36 11.83 18.57
N LEU A 69 -6.25 12.24 17.28
CA LEU A 69 -5.63 11.45 16.23
C LEU A 69 -4.21 11.97 15.99
N VAL A 70 -3.23 11.10 16.14
CA VAL A 70 -1.81 11.43 16.02
C VAL A 70 -1.22 10.66 14.84
N SER A 71 -0.47 11.34 13.97
CA SER A 71 0.28 10.68 12.89
C SER A 71 1.33 9.75 13.45
N ILE A 72 1.50 8.59 12.84
CA ILE A 72 2.44 7.57 13.31
C ILE A 72 3.85 7.99 12.89
N ASP A 73 4.76 8.05 13.86
CA ASP A 73 6.18 8.30 13.59
C ASP A 73 6.75 7.15 12.73
N PRO A 74 7.17 7.44 11.48
CA PRO A 74 7.63 6.41 10.56
C PRO A 74 8.86 5.65 11.06
N SER A 75 9.71 6.27 11.91
CA SER A 75 10.90 5.62 12.48
C SER A 75 10.58 4.52 13.49
N LYS A 76 9.36 4.52 14.04
CA LYS A 76 8.87 3.56 15.04
C LYS A 76 7.96 2.49 14.49
N ILE A 77 7.78 2.47 13.15
CA ILE A 77 6.94 1.47 12.49
C ILE A 77 7.70 0.15 12.40
N SER A 78 7.16 -0.88 13.03
CA SER A 78 7.55 -2.28 12.84
C SER A 78 6.28 -3.14 12.75
N GLU A 79 6.34 -4.27 12.05
CA GLU A 79 5.17 -5.15 11.87
C GLU A 79 4.52 -5.54 13.22
N GLY A 80 5.34 -5.82 14.24
CA GLY A 80 4.86 -6.18 15.57
C GLY A 80 4.15 -5.03 16.32
N ASN A 81 4.50 -3.78 16.03
CA ASN A 81 3.95 -2.62 16.74
C ASN A 81 2.63 -2.12 16.14
N LEU A 82 2.35 -2.42 14.87
CA LEU A 82 1.12 -1.96 14.22
C LEU A 82 -0.13 -2.71 14.71
N SER A 83 0.00 -3.99 15.04
CA SER A 83 -1.13 -4.82 15.49
C SER A 83 -1.65 -4.44 16.88
N SER A 84 -0.84 -3.78 17.70
CA SER A 84 -1.22 -3.34 19.05
C SER A 84 -1.82 -1.94 19.10
N LYS A 85 -1.81 -1.19 17.98
CA LYS A 85 -2.26 0.20 17.92
C LYS A 85 -3.72 0.31 17.46
N SER A 86 -4.46 1.22 18.08
CA SER A 86 -5.80 1.60 17.59
C SER A 86 -5.66 2.57 16.41
N LEU A 87 -5.68 2.03 15.20
CA LEU A 87 -5.54 2.80 13.97
C LEU A 87 -6.87 3.31 13.47
N VAL A 88 -6.88 4.58 13.07
CA VAL A 88 -8.01 5.26 12.43
C VAL A 88 -7.55 5.77 11.08
N SER A 89 -8.27 5.40 10.03
CA SER A 89 -8.00 5.82 8.66
C SER A 89 -8.63 7.18 8.38
N VAL A 90 -7.83 8.16 8.04
CA VAL A 90 -8.25 9.51 7.65
C VAL A 90 -8.06 9.66 6.15
N SER A 91 -9.10 10.02 5.42
CA SER A 91 -9.02 10.20 3.96
C SER A 91 -8.09 11.37 3.61
N VAL A 92 -7.13 11.13 2.73
CA VAL A 92 -6.17 12.14 2.25
C VAL A 92 -6.71 12.86 1.03
N ILE A 93 -7.39 12.11 0.15
CA ILE A 93 -8.05 12.64 -1.04
C ILE A 93 -9.49 12.11 -1.11
N MET A 94 -10.33 12.78 -1.88
CA MET A 94 -11.63 12.21 -2.23
C MET A 94 -11.43 10.96 -3.08
N PRO A 95 -12.22 9.88 -2.85
CA PRO A 95 -12.13 8.67 -3.66
C PRO A 95 -12.36 8.98 -5.15
N GLU A 96 -11.46 8.46 -6.00
CA GLU A 96 -11.52 8.65 -7.45
C GLU A 96 -11.92 7.37 -8.16
N THR A 97 -12.84 7.47 -9.10
CA THR A 97 -13.23 6.35 -9.97
C THR A 97 -12.47 6.47 -11.29
N PHE A 98 -11.90 5.36 -11.76
CA PHE A 98 -11.24 5.26 -13.05
C PHE A 98 -11.81 4.09 -13.83
N GLU A 99 -12.23 4.36 -15.06
CA GLU A 99 -12.77 3.38 -15.98
C GLU A 99 -11.70 2.97 -17.00
N GLY A 100 -11.17 1.78 -16.82
CA GLY A 100 -10.21 1.18 -17.75
C GLY A 100 -10.93 0.51 -18.91
N THR A 101 -10.64 0.96 -20.14
CA THR A 101 -11.28 0.47 -21.38
C THR A 101 -10.37 -0.43 -22.21
N GLY A 102 -9.06 -0.51 -21.88
CA GLY A 102 -8.04 -1.25 -22.62
C GLY A 102 -7.44 -2.43 -21.87
N ASN A 103 -6.66 -3.23 -22.60
CA ASN A 103 -6.01 -4.43 -22.08
C ASN A 103 -4.77 -4.15 -21.19
N LEU A 104 -4.21 -2.94 -21.27
CA LEU A 104 -3.13 -2.50 -20.39
C LEU A 104 -3.25 -1.00 -20.19
N GLN A 105 -3.64 -0.63 -18.99
CA GLN A 105 -3.80 0.77 -18.60
C GLN A 105 -3.26 1.01 -17.20
N PHE A 106 -2.98 2.28 -16.91
CA PHE A 106 -2.52 2.71 -15.59
C PHE A 106 -3.37 3.89 -15.13
N TYR A 107 -3.93 3.75 -13.94
CA TYR A 107 -4.35 4.91 -13.15
C TYR A 107 -3.14 5.46 -12.44
N ASN A 108 -2.88 6.76 -12.57
CA ASN A 108 -1.78 7.45 -11.89
C ASN A 108 -2.31 8.70 -11.19
N LYS A 109 -2.00 8.81 -9.91
CA LYS A 109 -2.32 10.00 -9.09
C LYS A 109 -1.12 10.37 -8.26
N GLN A 110 -0.63 11.58 -8.41
CA GLN A 110 0.35 12.18 -7.51
C GLN A 110 -0.40 12.96 -6.44
N ILE A 111 0.01 12.78 -5.21
CA ILE A 111 -0.47 13.51 -4.03
C ILE A 111 0.74 14.24 -3.48
N ASP A 112 0.67 15.56 -3.52
CA ASP A 112 1.73 16.45 -3.05
C ASP A 112 1.53 16.79 -1.58
N ASP A 113 2.59 17.26 -0.92
CA ASP A 113 2.59 17.73 0.45
C ASP A 113 2.10 16.72 1.49
N VAL A 114 2.35 15.41 1.24
CA VAL A 114 2.07 14.39 2.23
C VAL A 114 3.04 14.49 3.41
N THR A 115 2.51 14.34 4.61
CA THR A 115 3.31 14.33 5.84
C THR A 115 3.97 12.96 6.06
N PRO A 116 5.15 12.89 6.73
CA PRO A 116 5.71 11.60 7.13
C PRO A 116 4.73 10.81 8.02
N GLY A 117 4.57 9.52 7.71
CA GLY A 117 3.59 8.69 8.42
C GLY A 117 3.29 7.37 7.71
N LEU A 118 2.25 6.68 8.16
CA LEU A 118 1.75 5.45 7.57
C LEU A 118 0.53 5.76 6.68
N TYR A 119 0.58 5.28 5.45
CA TYR A 119 -0.49 5.45 4.47
C TYR A 119 -1.03 4.10 4.02
N ARG A 120 -2.33 4.06 3.70
CA ARG A 120 -3.00 2.90 3.13
C ARG A 120 -3.70 3.28 1.84
N ILE A 121 -3.39 2.56 0.78
CA ILE A 121 -4.05 2.64 -0.51
C ILE A 121 -5.01 1.46 -0.61
N LYS A 122 -6.30 1.73 -0.87
CA LYS A 122 -7.31 0.72 -1.13
C LYS A 122 -7.86 0.93 -2.53
N VAL A 123 -7.93 -0.15 -3.30
CA VAL A 123 -8.51 -0.18 -4.64
C VAL A 123 -9.65 -1.17 -4.63
N GLU A 124 -10.83 -0.70 -4.96
CA GLU A 124 -12.04 -1.51 -5.16
C GLU A 124 -12.28 -1.69 -6.65
N VAL A 125 -12.58 -2.91 -7.06
CA VAL A 125 -13.03 -3.22 -8.42
C VAL A 125 -14.54 -3.22 -8.41
N LEU A 126 -15.12 -2.47 -9.33
CA LEU A 126 -16.57 -2.30 -9.44
C LEU A 126 -17.10 -3.04 -10.67
N ASP A 127 -18.28 -3.61 -10.53
CA ASP A 127 -19.07 -4.10 -11.66
C ASP A 127 -19.90 -2.97 -12.31
N LYS A 128 -20.72 -3.33 -13.28
CA LYS A 128 -21.59 -2.38 -14.01
C LYS A 128 -22.66 -1.72 -13.12
N ASP A 129 -22.99 -2.34 -12.00
CA ASP A 129 -23.99 -1.87 -11.04
C ASP A 129 -23.32 -1.08 -9.89
N ASN A 130 -22.02 -0.75 -10.03
CA ASN A 130 -21.17 -0.13 -9.00
C ASN A 130 -21.05 -0.97 -7.71
N THR A 131 -21.25 -2.28 -7.80
CA THR A 131 -21.03 -3.19 -6.69
C THR A 131 -19.56 -3.58 -6.62
N VAL A 132 -18.98 -3.62 -5.41
CA VAL A 132 -17.60 -4.02 -5.20
C VAL A 132 -17.47 -5.53 -5.38
N THR A 133 -16.69 -5.96 -6.36
CA THR A 133 -16.42 -7.37 -6.67
C THR A 133 -15.09 -7.86 -6.11
N ALA A 134 -14.11 -6.96 -5.99
CA ALA A 134 -12.81 -7.27 -5.42
C ALA A 134 -12.21 -6.06 -4.71
N THR A 135 -11.28 -6.31 -3.78
CA THR A 135 -10.56 -5.25 -3.06
C THR A 135 -9.09 -5.62 -2.93
N THR A 136 -8.22 -4.69 -3.31
CA THR A 136 -6.78 -4.80 -3.10
C THR A 136 -6.32 -3.66 -2.20
N THR A 137 -5.46 -3.96 -1.23
CA THR A 137 -4.97 -2.96 -0.29
C THR A 137 -3.46 -3.09 -0.13
N THR A 138 -2.76 -1.96 -0.09
CA THR A 138 -1.35 -1.89 0.28
C THR A 138 -1.12 -0.80 1.32
N ARG A 139 -0.04 -0.94 2.09
CA ARG A 139 0.44 0.09 3.02
C ARG A 139 1.80 0.58 2.57
N THR A 140 2.08 1.84 2.85
CA THR A 140 3.38 2.46 2.60
C THR A 140 3.74 3.38 3.75
N VAL A 141 5.02 3.45 4.05
CA VAL A 141 5.59 4.37 5.02
C VAL A 141 6.20 5.54 4.27
N VAL A 142 5.70 6.75 4.52
CA VAL A 142 6.31 7.98 3.99
C VAL A 142 7.32 8.48 5.00
N MET A 143 8.58 8.52 4.59
CA MET A 143 9.72 8.98 5.38
C MET A 143 10.03 10.45 5.06
N PRO A 144 10.57 11.23 6.01
CA PRO A 144 11.09 12.56 5.72
C PRO A 144 12.16 12.52 4.61
N LYS A 145 12.26 13.59 3.82
CA LYS A 145 13.19 13.69 2.70
C LYS A 145 14.67 13.48 3.11
N ASP A 146 15.03 13.93 4.30
CA ASP A 146 16.43 13.87 4.80
C ASP A 146 16.87 12.47 5.23
N SER A 147 15.94 11.54 5.49
CA SER A 147 16.28 10.16 5.86
C SER A 147 16.87 9.34 4.72
N GLN A 148 16.79 9.81 3.48
CA GLN A 148 17.38 9.12 2.32
C GLN A 148 18.87 9.39 2.14
N ALA A 149 19.38 10.54 2.61
CA ALA A 149 20.78 10.89 2.45
C ALA A 149 21.70 9.90 3.20
N ASP A 150 21.28 9.44 4.39
CA ASP A 150 22.06 8.50 5.19
C ASP A 150 21.92 7.04 4.72
N ALA A 151 20.74 6.63 4.26
CA ALA A 151 20.52 5.26 3.76
C ALA A 151 21.17 5.04 2.39
N GLY A 152 21.04 6.02 1.48
CA GLY A 152 21.65 5.97 0.14
C GLY A 152 23.19 5.96 0.22
N ASN A 153 23.79 6.78 1.10
CA ASN A 153 25.23 6.81 1.29
C ASN A 153 25.76 5.51 1.92
N LYS A 154 25.01 4.85 2.81
CA LYS A 154 25.42 3.55 3.38
C LYS A 154 25.34 2.42 2.36
N ILE A 155 24.33 2.40 1.49
CA ILE A 155 24.20 1.39 0.43
C ILE A 155 25.32 1.56 -0.62
N PHE A 156 25.63 2.78 -1.01
CA PHE A 156 26.72 3.04 -1.96
C PHE A 156 28.11 2.89 -1.33
N GLN A 157 28.27 3.18 -0.04
CA GLN A 157 29.54 2.94 0.66
C GLN A 157 29.81 1.45 0.91
N SER A 158 28.81 0.63 1.16
CA SER A 158 29.01 -0.81 1.36
C SER A 158 29.24 -1.59 0.05
N GLN A 159 28.80 -1.08 -1.09
CA GLN A 159 29.06 -1.69 -2.41
C GLN A 159 30.37 -1.20 -3.07
N GLN A 160 30.97 -0.10 -2.59
CA GLN A 160 32.23 0.42 -3.18
C GLN A 160 33.46 -0.44 -2.86
N SER A 161 33.42 -1.31 -1.86
CA SER A 161 34.62 -2.06 -1.46
C SER A 161 34.94 -3.33 -2.27
N GLY A 162 34.08 -3.79 -3.16
CA GLY A 162 34.32 -5.02 -3.92
C GLY A 162 34.35 -4.86 -5.45
N VAL A 163 33.29 -4.35 -6.04
CA VAL A 163 33.13 -4.41 -7.51
C VAL A 163 33.75 -3.22 -8.22
N LEU A 164 33.62 -2.00 -7.70
CA LEU A 164 34.24 -0.82 -8.31
C LEU A 164 35.76 -0.78 -8.16
N GLN A 165 36.28 -1.32 -7.07
CA GLN A 165 37.74 -1.43 -6.87
C GLN A 165 38.33 -2.44 -7.84
N TRP A 166 37.62 -3.54 -8.14
CA TRP A 166 38.02 -4.49 -9.17
C TRP A 166 38.00 -3.87 -10.57
N VAL A 167 36.96 -3.12 -10.93
CA VAL A 167 36.85 -2.41 -12.21
C VAL A 167 37.93 -1.33 -12.35
N GLN A 168 38.21 -0.55 -11.31
CA GLN A 168 39.31 0.44 -11.31
C GLN A 168 40.69 -0.22 -11.46
N ASN A 169 40.91 -1.35 -10.82
CA ASN A 169 42.16 -2.12 -10.97
C ASN A 169 42.28 -2.72 -12.37
N LEU A 170 41.16 -3.20 -12.95
CA LEU A 170 41.12 -3.68 -14.34
C LEU A 170 41.46 -2.58 -15.35
N ILE A 171 40.87 -1.40 -15.20
CA ILE A 171 41.14 -0.23 -16.05
C ILE A 171 42.61 0.18 -15.92
N LYS A 172 43.15 0.27 -14.71
CA LYS A 172 44.59 0.58 -14.50
C LYS A 172 45.55 -0.44 -15.11
N SER A 173 45.16 -1.73 -15.15
CA SER A 173 45.99 -2.77 -15.76
C SER A 173 45.99 -2.73 -17.29
N ILE A 174 44.88 -2.26 -17.91
CA ILE A 174 44.77 -2.15 -19.38
C ILE A 174 45.51 -0.92 -19.93
N PHE A 175 45.50 0.18 -19.17
CA PHE A 175 46.13 1.45 -19.61
C PHE A 175 47.50 1.73 -19.06
N ARG A 176 48.11 0.75 -18.41
CA ARG A 176 49.52 0.84 -17.94
C ARG A 176 50.43 0.04 -18.86
N ASN A 177 50.63 0.56 -20.06
CA ASN A 177 51.75 0.20 -20.97
C ASN A 177 52.46 1.47 -21.38
#